data_5d698a929ab75839b2a55cc61d37b7cc
#
_entry.id   5d698a929ab75839b2a55cc61d37b7cc
#
_cell.length_a   1.000
_cell.length_b   1.000
_cell.length_c   1.000
_cell.angle_alpha   90.00
_cell.angle_beta   90.00
_cell.angle_gamma   90.00
#
_symmetry.space_group_name_H-M   'P 1'
#
loop_
_entity.id
_entity.type
_entity.pdbx_description
1 polymer ?
#
loop_
_entity_poly.entity_id
_entity_poly.type
_entity_poly.pdbx_seq_one_letter_code
_entity_poly.pdbx_strand_id
1 'polypeptide(L)'
;MYSHLLVPLDGSTEAESALAHAQAVAERFGARVTLIRVTVAPETLIAEAASGAPGVPEAGPLLDPTPVVEAEQDEAKTYLAGVVERLRSSGVQVTTETPKGAPAHTIVDRTRQLGAELIVMTTHGRSGLGRLVFGSVADSVLRHAPCPVLLIRVQEHKNGD
;
A
#
# COMPACT_ATOMS: atom_id res chain seq x y z
N MET A 1 2.83 -6.35 -23.06
CA MET A 1 2.23 -7.43 -22.27
C MET A 1 1.52 -6.84 -21.07
N TYR A 2 2.19 -6.02 -20.25
CA TYR A 2 1.52 -5.23 -19.20
C TYR A 2 1.37 -3.79 -19.64
N SER A 3 0.17 -3.21 -19.50
CA SER A 3 -0.13 -1.80 -19.82
C SER A 3 -0.42 -0.96 -18.57
N HIS A 4 -0.75 -1.61 -17.45
CA HIS A 4 -1.06 -0.95 -16.20
C HIS A 4 -0.63 -1.78 -14.99
N LEU A 5 0.22 -1.19 -14.13
CA LEU A 5 0.68 -1.77 -12.89
C LEU A 5 0.03 -1.07 -11.69
N LEU A 6 -0.30 -1.83 -10.65
CA LEU A 6 -0.71 -1.32 -9.35
C LEU A 6 0.39 -1.61 -8.31
N VAL A 7 0.81 -0.61 -7.56
CA VAL A 7 1.87 -0.73 -6.54
C VAL A 7 1.32 -0.26 -5.19
N PRO A 8 0.94 -1.19 -4.31
CA PRO A 8 0.54 -0.86 -2.94
C PRO A 8 1.74 -0.43 -2.09
N LEU A 9 1.58 0.69 -1.39
CA LEU A 9 2.57 1.25 -0.47
C LEU A 9 1.90 1.58 0.87
N ASP A 10 2.59 1.35 1.97
CA ASP A 10 2.12 1.64 3.33
C ASP A 10 2.92 2.73 4.05
N GLY A 11 3.84 3.37 3.33
CA GLY A 11 4.74 4.39 3.86
C GLY A 11 6.03 3.82 4.48
N SER A 12 6.23 2.51 4.46
CA SER A 12 7.48 1.87 4.92
C SER A 12 8.54 1.84 3.81
N THR A 13 9.81 1.84 4.21
CA THR A 13 10.95 1.65 3.28
C THR A 13 10.93 0.26 2.65
N GLU A 14 10.42 -0.71 3.37
CA GLU A 14 10.24 -2.09 2.90
C GLU A 14 9.28 -2.12 1.70
N ALA A 15 8.12 -1.46 1.81
CA ALA A 15 7.15 -1.39 0.71
C ALA A 15 7.74 -0.68 -0.51
N GLU A 16 8.58 0.34 -0.32
CA GLU A 16 9.25 1.06 -1.39
C GLU A 16 10.23 0.20 -2.20
N SER A 17 10.69 -0.93 -1.65
CA SER A 17 11.54 -1.88 -2.41
C SER A 17 10.83 -2.41 -3.67
N ALA A 18 9.51 -2.36 -3.73
CA ALA A 18 8.74 -2.72 -4.92
C ALA A 18 8.91 -1.71 -6.08
N LEU A 19 9.26 -0.45 -5.78
CA LEU A 19 9.29 0.64 -6.78
C LEU A 19 10.29 0.40 -7.89
N ALA A 20 11.51 -0.04 -7.58
CA ALA A 20 12.54 -0.30 -8.59
C ALA A 20 12.10 -1.40 -9.56
N HIS A 21 11.45 -2.45 -9.07
CA HIS A 21 10.92 -3.52 -9.89
C HIS A 21 9.73 -3.07 -10.73
N ALA A 22 8.81 -2.30 -10.15
CA ALA A 22 7.66 -1.73 -10.87
C ALA A 22 8.13 -0.79 -12.00
N GLN A 23 9.12 0.06 -11.71
CA GLN A 23 9.72 0.95 -12.70
C GLN A 23 10.33 0.17 -13.86
N ALA A 24 11.19 -0.83 -13.58
CA ALA A 24 11.83 -1.64 -14.61
C ALA A 24 10.80 -2.35 -15.52
N VAL A 25 9.73 -2.88 -14.92
CA VAL A 25 8.63 -3.49 -15.69
C VAL A 25 7.90 -2.44 -16.53
N ALA A 26 7.57 -1.29 -15.93
CA ALA A 26 6.86 -0.21 -16.63
C ALA A 26 7.67 0.34 -17.81
N GLU A 27 8.96 0.59 -17.64
CA GLU A 27 9.87 1.03 -18.71
C GLU A 27 9.94 -0.02 -19.83
N ARG A 28 10.06 -1.30 -19.47
CA ARG A 28 10.20 -2.38 -20.46
C ARG A 28 8.96 -2.57 -21.33
N PHE A 29 7.76 -2.37 -20.77
CA PHE A 29 6.49 -2.61 -21.45
C PHE A 29 5.76 -1.33 -21.87
N GLY A 30 6.26 -0.14 -21.53
CA GLY A 30 5.57 1.14 -21.76
C GLY A 30 4.30 1.24 -20.90
N ALA A 31 4.29 0.66 -19.72
CA ALA A 31 3.14 0.61 -18.84
C ALA A 31 3.04 1.86 -17.95
N ARG A 32 1.80 2.26 -17.62
CA ARG A 32 1.55 3.23 -16.55
C ARG A 32 1.58 2.54 -15.19
N VAL A 33 1.87 3.31 -14.14
CA VAL A 33 1.90 2.84 -12.76
C VAL A 33 0.89 3.62 -11.92
N THR A 34 0.05 2.94 -11.17
CA THR A 34 -0.74 3.55 -10.11
C THR A 34 -0.14 3.15 -8.76
N LEU A 35 0.29 4.14 -7.99
CA LEU A 35 0.67 3.98 -6.60
C LEU A 35 -0.57 4.10 -5.73
N ILE A 36 -0.80 3.14 -4.84
CA ILE A 36 -1.96 3.16 -3.96
C ILE A 36 -1.52 3.05 -2.50
N ARG A 37 -2.00 3.97 -1.65
CA ARG A 37 -1.91 3.85 -0.20
C ARG A 37 -3.33 3.84 0.38
N VAL A 38 -3.72 2.70 0.94
CA VAL A 38 -5.03 2.57 1.60
C VAL A 38 -4.94 3.18 2.99
N THR A 39 -5.90 4.05 3.32
CA THR A 39 -6.02 4.70 4.63
C THR A 39 -7.19 4.11 5.42
N VAL A 40 -7.17 4.31 6.74
CA VAL A 40 -8.21 3.76 7.61
C VAL A 40 -9.56 4.42 7.33
N ALA A 41 -10.60 3.60 7.30
CA ALA A 41 -11.97 4.12 7.22
C ALA A 41 -12.47 4.58 8.60
N PRO A 42 -13.29 5.63 8.68
CA PRO A 42 -13.83 6.14 9.95
C PRO A 42 -14.50 5.07 10.79
N GLU A 43 -15.22 4.15 10.14
CA GLU A 43 -15.94 3.05 10.79
C GLU A 43 -14.98 2.08 11.50
N THR A 44 -13.78 1.90 10.96
CA THR A 44 -12.74 1.05 11.57
C THR A 44 -12.22 1.67 12.86
N LEU A 45 -11.92 2.98 12.85
CA LEU A 45 -11.49 3.70 14.05
C LEU A 45 -12.54 3.67 15.15
N ILE A 46 -13.82 3.87 14.79
CA ILE A 46 -14.93 3.78 15.74
C ILE A 46 -15.03 2.37 16.34
N ALA A 47 -14.92 1.33 15.51
CA ALA A 47 -14.98 -0.05 15.97
C ALA A 47 -13.79 -0.42 16.87
N GLU A 48 -12.58 0.02 16.53
CA GLU A 48 -11.38 -0.20 17.34
C GLU A 48 -11.46 0.52 18.68
N ALA A 49 -11.94 1.78 18.70
CA ALA A 49 -12.16 2.53 19.92
C ALA A 49 -13.23 1.88 20.82
N ALA A 50 -14.30 1.35 20.22
CA ALA A 50 -15.36 0.66 20.96
C ALA A 50 -14.92 -0.70 21.51
N SER A 51 -13.93 -1.35 20.87
CA SER A 51 -13.39 -2.66 21.32
C SER A 51 -12.32 -2.57 22.40
N GLY A 52 -11.88 -1.36 22.78
CA GLY A 52 -10.81 -1.16 23.76
C GLY A 52 -9.46 -1.63 23.25
N ALA A 53 -9.19 -1.56 21.95
CA ALA A 53 -7.93 -1.98 21.35
C ALA A 53 -6.73 -1.23 21.97
N PRO A 54 -5.61 -1.90 22.29
CA PRO A 54 -4.45 -1.26 22.90
C PRO A 54 -3.90 -0.13 22.01
N GLY A 55 -3.73 1.05 22.60
CA GLY A 55 -3.17 2.23 21.91
C GLY A 55 -4.22 3.14 21.25
N VAL A 56 -5.49 2.76 21.27
CA VAL A 56 -6.59 3.64 20.86
C VAL A 56 -7.13 4.32 22.12
N PRO A 57 -7.23 5.66 22.19
CA PRO A 57 -7.87 6.34 23.31
C PRO A 57 -9.29 5.80 23.50
N GLU A 58 -9.70 5.54 24.74
CA GLU A 58 -11.11 5.19 25.03
C GLU A 58 -12.00 6.27 24.42
N ALA A 59 -12.82 5.87 23.46
CA ALA A 59 -13.78 6.76 22.85
C ALA A 59 -14.85 7.12 23.88
N GLY A 60 -14.68 8.27 24.53
CA GLY A 60 -15.81 8.93 25.14
C GLY A 60 -16.87 9.23 24.04
N PRO A 61 -18.15 9.42 24.41
CA PRO A 61 -19.26 9.51 23.45
C PRO A 61 -19.22 10.71 22.47
N LEU A 62 -18.07 11.40 22.35
CA LEU A 62 -17.91 12.65 21.60
C LEU A 62 -16.62 12.72 20.72
N LEU A 63 -15.93 11.63 20.48
CA LEU A 63 -14.77 11.70 19.58
C LEU A 63 -15.23 11.60 18.13
N ASP A 64 -15.19 12.76 17.44
CA ASP A 64 -15.33 12.82 16.01
C ASP A 64 -14.05 12.25 15.37
N PRO A 65 -14.08 11.13 14.62
CA PRO A 65 -12.92 10.54 13.97
C PRO A 65 -12.45 11.34 12.74
N THR A 66 -13.23 12.30 12.28
CA THR A 66 -13.00 13.06 11.05
C THR A 66 -11.61 13.70 11.00
N PRO A 67 -11.13 14.42 12.04
CA PRO A 67 -9.81 15.05 11.99
C PRO A 67 -8.66 14.05 11.82
N VAL A 68 -8.76 12.88 12.45
CA VAL A 68 -7.74 11.82 12.36
C VAL A 68 -7.70 11.22 10.96
N VAL A 69 -8.87 10.94 10.39
CA VAL A 69 -9.01 10.42 9.04
C VAL A 69 -8.52 11.41 7.98
N GLU A 70 -8.81 12.69 8.15
CA GLU A 70 -8.33 13.76 7.26
C GLU A 70 -6.81 13.90 7.32
N ALA A 71 -6.24 13.91 8.52
CA ALA A 71 -4.78 13.99 8.70
C ALA A 71 -4.07 12.79 8.06
N GLU A 72 -4.57 11.57 8.23
CA GLU A 72 -4.03 10.37 7.60
C GLU A 72 -4.12 10.43 6.07
N GLN A 73 -5.23 10.93 5.54
CA GLN A 73 -5.42 11.15 4.10
C GLN A 73 -4.41 12.13 3.53
N ASP A 74 -4.17 13.24 4.21
CA ASP A 74 -3.24 14.26 3.75
C ASP A 74 -1.78 13.79 3.86
N GLU A 75 -1.44 13.03 4.90
CA GLU A 75 -0.16 12.35 5.01
C GLU A 75 0.05 11.36 3.85
N ALA A 76 -0.97 10.54 3.54
CA ALA A 76 -0.89 9.57 2.46
C ALA A 76 -0.69 10.23 1.09
N LYS A 77 -1.41 11.32 0.81
CA LYS A 77 -1.24 12.10 -0.43
C LYS A 77 0.16 12.73 -0.52
N THR A 78 0.62 13.34 0.56
CA THR A 78 1.96 13.97 0.63
C THR A 78 3.05 12.95 0.41
N TYR A 79 2.95 11.79 1.06
CA TYR A 79 3.86 10.68 0.89
C TYR A 79 3.93 10.21 -0.57
N LEU A 80 2.76 9.91 -1.18
CA LEU A 80 2.71 9.45 -2.56
C LEU A 80 3.23 10.50 -3.55
N ALA A 81 2.96 11.78 -3.31
CA ALA A 81 3.50 12.86 -4.12
C ALA A 81 5.04 12.87 -4.09
N GLY A 82 5.64 12.66 -2.93
CA GLY A 82 7.09 12.51 -2.79
C GLY A 82 7.66 11.32 -3.55
N VAL A 83 6.93 10.19 -3.58
CA VAL A 83 7.32 9.01 -4.38
C VAL A 83 7.24 9.32 -5.87
N VAL A 84 6.18 9.97 -6.33
CA VAL A 84 6.02 10.38 -7.74
C VAL A 84 7.18 11.26 -8.20
N GLU A 85 7.59 12.26 -7.39
CA GLU A 85 8.72 13.12 -7.73
C GLU A 85 10.02 12.33 -7.92
N ARG A 86 10.26 11.32 -7.09
CA ARG A 86 11.45 10.45 -7.22
C ARG A 86 11.42 9.61 -8.51
N LEU A 87 10.23 9.23 -8.99
CA LEU A 87 10.05 8.47 -10.21
C LEU A 87 9.96 9.34 -11.48
N ARG A 88 9.86 10.66 -11.36
CA ARG A 88 9.65 11.58 -12.48
C ARG A 88 10.71 11.46 -13.57
N SER A 89 11.98 11.22 -13.20
CA SER A 89 13.08 11.08 -14.13
C SER A 89 13.06 9.81 -14.99
N SER A 90 12.26 8.82 -14.61
CA SER A 90 12.17 7.54 -15.32
C SER A 90 11.35 7.62 -16.61
N GLY A 91 10.58 8.69 -16.82
CA GLY A 91 9.66 8.81 -17.96
C GLY A 91 8.41 7.92 -17.87
N VAL A 92 8.24 7.17 -16.77
CA VAL A 92 7.05 6.35 -16.52
C VAL A 92 5.87 7.23 -16.14
N GLN A 93 4.70 6.97 -16.71
CA GLN A 93 3.47 7.63 -16.28
C GLN A 93 3.03 7.09 -14.91
N VAL A 94 3.00 7.95 -13.90
CA VAL A 94 2.63 7.58 -12.53
C VAL A 94 1.40 8.36 -12.11
N THR A 95 0.41 7.64 -11.56
CA THR A 95 -0.79 8.20 -10.89
C THR A 95 -0.85 7.71 -9.45
N THR A 96 -1.62 8.40 -8.61
CA THR A 96 -1.74 8.07 -7.19
C THR A 96 -3.19 7.94 -6.76
N GLU A 97 -3.44 7.03 -5.81
CA GLU A 97 -4.74 6.86 -5.16
C GLU A 97 -4.59 6.65 -3.66
N THR A 98 -5.51 7.24 -2.88
CA THR A 98 -5.57 7.10 -1.43
C THR A 98 -6.98 6.70 -0.98
N PRO A 99 -7.48 5.50 -1.39
CA PRO A 99 -8.78 5.03 -0.98
C PRO A 99 -8.81 4.69 0.52
N LYS A 100 -10.00 4.79 1.12
CA LYS A 100 -10.26 4.36 2.51
C LYS A 100 -10.78 2.92 2.53
N GLY A 101 -10.37 2.14 3.52
CA GLY A 101 -10.91 0.80 3.73
C GLY A 101 -9.93 -0.22 4.29
N ALA A 102 -10.32 -1.49 4.25
CA ALA A 102 -9.47 -2.61 4.62
C ALA A 102 -8.40 -2.84 3.52
N PRO A 103 -7.09 -2.79 3.83
CA PRO A 103 -6.03 -2.72 2.82
C PRO A 103 -6.11 -3.79 1.74
N ALA A 104 -6.14 -5.07 2.11
CA ALA A 104 -6.13 -6.15 1.13
C ALA A 104 -7.35 -6.14 0.20
N HIS A 105 -8.54 -5.94 0.77
CA HIS A 105 -9.79 -5.88 0.02
C HIS A 105 -9.80 -4.69 -0.94
N THR A 106 -9.42 -3.51 -0.43
CA THR A 106 -9.37 -2.28 -1.22
C THR A 106 -8.37 -2.39 -2.38
N ILE A 107 -7.19 -2.98 -2.16
CA ILE A 107 -6.19 -3.21 -3.22
C ILE A 107 -6.79 -4.11 -4.32
N VAL A 108 -7.41 -5.23 -3.96
CA VAL A 108 -8.00 -6.17 -4.91
C VAL A 108 -9.13 -5.51 -5.71
N ASP A 109 -10.01 -4.76 -5.07
CA ASP A 109 -11.11 -4.07 -5.72
C ASP A 109 -10.61 -2.95 -6.65
N ARG A 110 -9.63 -2.16 -6.21
CA ARG A 110 -9.04 -1.12 -7.07
C ARG A 110 -8.31 -1.74 -8.27
N THR A 111 -7.65 -2.89 -8.10
CA THR A 111 -7.04 -3.63 -9.23
C THR A 111 -8.07 -3.92 -10.32
N ARG A 112 -9.27 -4.41 -9.94
CA ARG A 112 -10.38 -4.68 -10.88
C ARG A 112 -10.90 -3.40 -11.53
N GLN A 113 -11.18 -2.38 -10.73
CA GLN A 113 -11.76 -1.11 -11.19
C GLN A 113 -10.84 -0.36 -12.16
N LEU A 114 -9.54 -0.38 -11.90
CA LEU A 114 -8.53 0.26 -12.73
C LEU A 114 -8.14 -0.57 -13.96
N GLY A 115 -8.52 -1.84 -14.02
CA GLY A 115 -8.04 -2.77 -15.02
C GLY A 115 -6.52 -2.95 -14.95
N ALA A 116 -5.94 -2.95 -13.74
CA ALA A 116 -4.52 -3.21 -13.59
C ALA A 116 -4.22 -4.68 -13.91
N GLU A 117 -3.13 -4.90 -14.65
CA GLU A 117 -2.76 -6.20 -15.19
C GLU A 117 -1.63 -6.88 -14.41
N LEU A 118 -1.01 -6.15 -13.49
CA LEU A 118 0.03 -6.66 -12.60
C LEU A 118 -0.01 -5.86 -11.28
N ILE A 119 0.01 -6.57 -10.15
CA ILE A 119 0.29 -5.97 -8.84
C ILE A 119 1.77 -6.21 -8.53
N VAL A 120 2.50 -5.16 -8.12
CA VAL A 120 3.90 -5.26 -7.67
C VAL A 120 3.94 -4.82 -6.21
N MET A 121 4.27 -5.73 -5.30
CA MET A 121 4.28 -5.44 -3.87
C MET A 121 5.35 -6.24 -3.13
N THR A 122 5.58 -5.92 -1.86
CA THR A 122 6.54 -6.64 -1.01
C THR A 122 5.86 -7.68 -0.13
N THR A 123 6.64 -8.64 0.36
CA THR A 123 6.15 -9.68 1.28
C THR A 123 5.80 -9.15 2.66
N HIS A 124 6.45 -8.04 3.10
CA HIS A 124 6.30 -7.44 4.42
C HIS A 124 6.10 -5.93 4.26
N GLY A 125 5.21 -5.39 5.09
CA GLY A 125 5.10 -3.97 5.37
C GLY A 125 5.64 -3.66 6.76
N ARG A 126 5.03 -2.71 7.46
CA ARG A 126 5.42 -2.20 8.79
C ARG A 126 5.61 -3.24 9.90
N SER A 127 5.16 -4.49 9.75
CA SER A 127 5.12 -5.51 10.81
C SER A 127 6.23 -6.55 10.71
N GLY A 128 7.44 -6.18 10.26
CA GLY A 128 8.59 -7.07 10.07
C GLY A 128 8.80 -8.09 11.20
N LEU A 129 8.23 -9.28 11.08
CA LEU A 129 8.50 -10.43 11.93
C LEU A 129 9.33 -11.43 11.15
N GLY A 130 10.55 -11.64 11.58
CA GLY A 130 11.62 -12.44 10.99
C GLY A 130 11.37 -13.94 10.86
N ARG A 131 10.32 -14.34 10.19
CA ARG A 131 10.12 -15.69 9.64
C ARG A 131 9.32 -15.58 8.36
N LEU A 132 9.49 -16.53 7.44
CA LEU A 132 8.85 -16.70 6.12
C LEU A 132 7.30 -16.57 6.11
N VAL A 133 6.75 -15.57 6.78
CA VAL A 133 5.33 -15.30 6.84
C VAL A 133 5.08 -14.13 5.92
N PHE A 134 4.35 -14.35 4.84
CA PHE A 134 3.78 -13.27 4.07
C PHE A 134 2.95 -12.40 5.02
N GLY A 135 3.12 -11.08 4.97
CA GLY A 135 2.26 -10.18 5.74
C GLY A 135 0.78 -10.44 5.41
N SER A 136 -0.11 -10.21 6.36
CA SER A 136 -1.55 -10.49 6.20
C SER A 136 -2.16 -9.87 4.94
N VAL A 137 -1.71 -8.66 4.58
CA VAL A 137 -2.16 -7.98 3.35
C VAL A 137 -1.63 -8.70 2.12
N ALA A 138 -0.34 -9.07 2.07
CA ALA A 138 0.25 -9.74 0.92
C ALA A 138 -0.38 -11.13 0.69
N ASP A 139 -0.57 -11.92 1.76
CA ASP A 139 -1.24 -13.22 1.67
C ASP A 139 -2.68 -13.10 1.14
N SER A 140 -3.43 -12.13 1.68
CA SER A 140 -4.81 -11.91 1.24
C SER A 140 -4.89 -11.42 -0.22
N VAL A 141 -3.99 -10.51 -0.64
CA VAL A 141 -3.92 -10.05 -2.03
C VAL A 141 -3.57 -11.22 -2.95
N LEU A 142 -2.58 -12.04 -2.62
CA LEU A 142 -2.19 -13.21 -3.43
C LEU A 142 -3.35 -14.18 -3.67
N ARG A 143 -4.20 -14.38 -2.67
CA ARG A 143 -5.35 -15.30 -2.77
C ARG A 143 -6.49 -14.77 -3.62
N HIS A 144 -6.65 -13.44 -3.71
CA HIS A 144 -7.85 -12.82 -4.28
C HIS A 144 -7.57 -11.90 -5.48
N ALA A 145 -6.30 -11.69 -5.85
CA ALA A 145 -5.93 -10.83 -6.96
C ALA A 145 -6.55 -11.31 -8.27
N PRO A 146 -7.11 -10.40 -9.09
CA PRO A 146 -7.67 -10.73 -10.39
C PRO A 146 -6.61 -10.86 -11.50
N CYS A 147 -5.35 -10.56 -11.19
CA CYS A 147 -4.22 -10.55 -12.11
C CYS A 147 -2.96 -11.12 -11.43
N PRO A 148 -1.88 -11.38 -12.17
CA PRO A 148 -0.59 -11.75 -11.60
C PRO A 148 -0.10 -10.78 -10.52
N VAL A 149 0.63 -11.32 -9.54
CA VAL A 149 1.27 -10.55 -8.47
C VAL A 149 2.77 -10.81 -8.50
N LEU A 150 3.56 -9.76 -8.67
CA LEU A 150 5.01 -9.79 -8.50
C LEU A 150 5.32 -9.45 -7.04
N LEU A 151 5.75 -10.47 -6.31
CA LEU A 151 6.03 -10.34 -4.89
C LEU A 151 7.53 -10.20 -4.65
N ILE A 152 7.94 -9.04 -4.12
CA ILE A 152 9.33 -8.71 -3.83
C ILE A 152 9.65 -9.13 -2.40
N ARG A 153 10.67 -9.97 -2.25
CA ARG A 153 11.16 -10.36 -0.93
C ARG A 153 12.11 -9.30 -0.41
N VAL A 154 11.74 -8.66 0.68
CA VAL A 154 12.65 -7.76 1.40
C VAL A 154 13.69 -8.61 2.13
N GLN A 155 14.98 -8.39 1.83
CA GLN A 155 16.07 -8.98 2.60
C GLN A 155 16.37 -8.05 3.78
N GLU A 156 16.26 -8.57 4.99
CA GLU A 156 16.81 -7.87 6.15
C GLU A 156 18.31 -7.74 5.93
N HIS A 157 18.80 -6.51 5.79
CA HIS A 157 20.23 -6.24 5.95
C HIS A 157 20.54 -6.51 7.42
N LYS A 158 21.06 -7.72 7.72
CA LYS A 158 21.82 -7.91 8.95
C LYS A 158 23.01 -6.98 8.85
N ASN A 159 22.93 -5.83 9.53
CA ASN A 159 24.13 -5.10 9.87
C ASN A 159 25.00 -6.07 10.66
N GLY A 160 25.96 -6.67 9.99
CA GLY A 160 26.99 -7.46 10.62
C GLY A 160 27.82 -6.54 11.53
N ASP A 161 27.99 -6.98 12.75
CA ASP A 161 28.98 -6.52 13.70
C ASP A 161 30.39 -6.47 13.10
#